data_4a2c605da865a66cbc9adf1b21494805
#
_entry.id   4a2c605da865a66cbc9adf1b21494805
#
_cell.length_a   1.000
_cell.length_b   1.000
_cell.length_c   1.000
_cell.angle_alpha   90.00
_cell.angle_beta   90.00
_cell.angle_gamma   90.00
#
_symmetry.space_group_name_H-M   'P 1'
#
loop_
_entity.id
_entity.type
_entity.pdbx_description
1 polymer ?
#
loop_
_entity_poly.entity_id
_entity_poly.type
_entity_poly.pdbx_seq_one_letter_code
_entity_poly.pdbx_strand_id
1 'polypeptide(L)'
;MSVHAALTIAGSDSSGGAGIQADIKTMITNGVYAMSAITALTAQNTTGVRSVMEVPPEFLGDQLDAVFEDIYPEAVKIGMVSSKELIQVIGEKLRFYQAKNVVVDPVMVASSGSSLMKNNGAEMMIKELFPLASLITPNIPEAEILSGCEI
;
A
#
# COMPACT_ATOMS: atom_id res chain seq x y z
N MET A 1 -22.08 -19.43 0.66
CA MET A 1 -20.86 -19.00 -0.11
C MET A 1 -20.00 -18.20 0.85
N SER A 2 -18.73 -18.60 1.05
CA SER A 2 -17.77 -17.75 1.76
C SER A 2 -17.33 -16.62 0.82
N VAL A 3 -17.47 -15.38 1.26
CA VAL A 3 -16.95 -14.22 0.54
C VAL A 3 -15.46 -14.10 0.92
N HIS A 4 -14.58 -14.06 -0.06
CA HIS A 4 -13.15 -13.81 0.17
C HIS A 4 -12.96 -12.36 0.65
N ALA A 5 -12.05 -12.15 1.59
CA ALA A 5 -11.74 -10.83 2.15
C ALA A 5 -10.29 -10.43 1.84
N ALA A 6 -10.09 -9.19 1.41
CA ALA A 6 -8.77 -8.65 1.15
C ALA A 6 -8.60 -7.25 1.75
N LEU A 7 -7.37 -6.96 2.16
CA LEU A 7 -6.97 -5.68 2.73
C LEU A 7 -6.11 -4.90 1.74
N THR A 8 -6.42 -3.63 1.52
CA THR A 8 -5.49 -2.68 0.90
C THR A 8 -4.86 -1.78 1.96
N ILE A 9 -3.54 -1.62 1.90
CA ILE A 9 -2.74 -0.72 2.73
C ILE A 9 -2.15 0.33 1.79
N ALA A 10 -2.74 1.51 1.72
CA ALA A 10 -2.34 2.54 0.76
C ALA A 10 -2.83 3.93 1.16
N GLY A 11 -2.39 4.93 0.41
CA GLY A 11 -2.92 6.28 0.52
C GLY A 11 -4.35 6.40 -0.02
N SER A 12 -5.08 7.40 0.46
CA SER A 12 -6.42 7.75 -0.01
C SER A 12 -6.33 8.79 -1.12
N ASP A 13 -6.97 8.54 -2.26
CA ASP A 13 -7.17 9.51 -3.34
C ASP A 13 -8.57 10.11 -3.25
N SER A 14 -8.67 11.41 -2.92
CA SER A 14 -9.94 12.13 -2.79
C SER A 14 -10.76 12.16 -4.09
N SER A 15 -10.13 12.03 -5.25
CA SER A 15 -10.81 11.94 -6.57
C SER A 15 -11.28 10.53 -6.91
N GLY A 16 -10.81 9.52 -6.19
CA GLY A 16 -11.25 8.14 -6.33
C GLY A 16 -10.64 7.36 -7.49
N GLY A 17 -9.64 7.90 -8.18
CA GLY A 17 -9.01 7.26 -9.36
C GLY A 17 -7.81 6.37 -9.02
N ALA A 18 -7.25 6.49 -7.83
CA ALA A 18 -6.07 5.75 -7.36
C ALA A 18 -6.24 5.33 -5.89
N GLY A 19 -5.17 4.83 -5.29
CA GLY A 19 -5.09 4.48 -3.88
C GLY A 19 -6.16 3.51 -3.43
N ILE A 20 -6.54 3.60 -2.13
CA ILE A 20 -7.54 2.68 -1.56
C ILE A 20 -8.87 2.71 -2.30
N GLN A 21 -9.28 3.84 -2.87
CA GLN A 21 -10.55 3.95 -3.58
C GLN A 21 -10.57 3.11 -4.86
N ALA A 22 -9.49 3.12 -5.62
CA ALA A 22 -9.35 2.28 -6.81
C ALA A 22 -9.27 0.79 -6.42
N ASP A 23 -8.49 0.47 -5.38
CA ASP A 23 -8.33 -0.89 -4.87
C ASP A 23 -9.67 -1.46 -4.40
N ILE A 24 -10.42 -0.73 -3.57
CA ILE A 24 -11.74 -1.15 -3.06
C ILE A 24 -12.72 -1.40 -4.21
N LYS A 25 -12.79 -0.48 -5.18
CA LYS A 25 -13.66 -0.65 -6.35
C LYS A 25 -13.32 -1.92 -7.11
N THR A 26 -12.02 -2.16 -7.32
CA THR A 26 -11.53 -3.34 -8.04
C THR A 26 -11.85 -4.64 -7.27
N MET A 27 -11.62 -4.67 -5.97
CA MET A 27 -11.92 -5.81 -5.12
C MET A 27 -13.43 -6.12 -5.15
N ILE A 28 -14.28 -5.11 -4.96
CA ILE A 28 -15.75 -5.29 -4.96
C ILE A 28 -16.25 -5.79 -6.30
N THR A 29 -15.76 -5.25 -7.42
CA THR A 29 -16.18 -5.71 -8.76
C THR A 29 -15.75 -7.14 -9.07
N ASN A 30 -14.76 -7.66 -8.33
CA ASN A 30 -14.34 -9.05 -8.40
C ASN A 30 -14.97 -9.94 -7.31
N GLY A 31 -15.98 -9.45 -6.59
CA GLY A 31 -16.71 -10.24 -5.59
C GLY A 31 -15.93 -10.45 -4.28
N VAL A 32 -14.96 -9.59 -3.98
CA VAL A 32 -14.11 -9.66 -2.79
C VAL A 32 -14.58 -8.61 -1.77
N TYR A 33 -14.71 -8.99 -0.50
CA TYR A 33 -14.94 -8.04 0.60
C TYR A 33 -13.67 -7.21 0.81
N ALA A 34 -13.76 -5.91 0.58
CA ALA A 34 -12.63 -5.00 0.59
C ALA A 34 -12.50 -4.28 1.94
N MET A 35 -11.34 -4.38 2.55
CA MET A 35 -10.95 -3.64 3.76
C MET A 35 -9.80 -2.69 3.43
N SER A 36 -9.59 -1.66 4.25
CA SER A 36 -8.51 -0.69 4.02
C SER A 36 -7.85 -0.26 5.31
N ALA A 37 -6.51 -0.09 5.26
CA ALA A 37 -5.71 0.66 6.21
C ALA A 37 -5.03 1.82 5.47
N ILE A 38 -5.26 3.04 5.94
CA ILE A 38 -4.87 4.27 5.24
C ILE A 38 -3.49 4.71 5.72
N THR A 39 -2.56 4.88 4.79
CA THR A 39 -1.20 5.36 5.07
C THR A 39 -1.10 6.89 5.03
N ALA A 40 -1.89 7.53 4.17
CA ALA A 40 -1.96 8.97 4.04
C ALA A 40 -3.30 9.40 3.42
N LEU A 41 -3.76 10.59 3.78
CA LEU A 41 -4.83 11.28 3.09
C LEU A 41 -4.21 12.24 2.07
N THR A 42 -4.79 12.32 0.88
CA THR A 42 -4.38 13.29 -0.14
C THR A 42 -5.52 14.24 -0.49
N ALA A 43 -5.18 15.51 -0.71
CA ALA A 43 -6.01 16.43 -1.46
C ALA A 43 -5.59 16.34 -2.93
N GLN A 44 -6.23 15.45 -3.67
CA GLN A 44 -5.84 15.05 -5.02
C GLN A 44 -7.02 15.09 -5.97
N ASN A 45 -6.72 15.36 -7.24
CA ASN A 45 -7.65 15.24 -8.35
C ASN A 45 -6.92 14.73 -9.60
N THR A 46 -7.60 14.67 -10.75
CA THR A 46 -7.04 14.15 -12.00
C THR A 46 -5.89 14.99 -12.57
N THR A 47 -5.67 16.20 -12.05
CA THR A 47 -4.60 17.10 -12.49
C THR A 47 -3.38 17.08 -11.58
N GLY A 48 -3.46 16.47 -10.39
CA GLY A 48 -2.32 16.32 -9.48
C GLY A 48 -2.69 16.26 -8.00
N VAL A 49 -1.64 16.18 -7.18
CA VAL A 49 -1.70 16.15 -5.72
C VAL A 49 -1.37 17.54 -5.17
N ARG A 50 -2.31 18.15 -4.43
CA ARG A 50 -2.13 19.47 -3.79
C ARG A 50 -1.46 19.37 -2.42
N SER A 51 -1.86 18.38 -1.62
CA SER A 51 -1.30 18.16 -0.29
C SER A 51 -1.46 16.71 0.13
N VAL A 52 -0.58 16.28 1.04
CA VAL A 52 -0.57 14.95 1.63
C VAL A 52 -0.49 15.09 3.14
N MET A 53 -1.35 14.39 3.86
CA MET A 53 -1.32 14.25 5.31
C MET A 53 -1.05 12.78 5.64
N GLU A 54 0.16 12.49 6.10
CA GLU A 54 0.56 11.16 6.52
C GLU A 54 -0.13 10.76 7.81
N VAL A 55 -0.57 9.53 7.90
CA VAL A 55 -1.13 8.97 9.14
C VAL A 55 0.00 8.66 10.12
N PRO A 56 -0.14 8.93 11.42
CA PRO A 56 0.86 8.53 12.42
C PRO A 56 1.11 7.01 12.38
N PRO A 57 2.38 6.56 12.49
CA PRO A 57 2.72 5.13 12.44
C PRO A 57 1.97 4.28 13.46
N GLU A 58 1.80 4.77 14.69
CA GLU A 58 1.02 4.08 15.71
C GLU A 58 -0.44 3.89 15.29
N PHE A 59 -1.05 4.90 14.66
CA PHE A 59 -2.45 4.80 14.21
C PHE A 59 -2.60 3.85 13.01
N LEU A 60 -1.59 3.78 12.13
CA LEU A 60 -1.56 2.74 11.10
C LEU A 60 -1.50 1.34 11.73
N GLY A 61 -0.70 1.17 12.77
CA GLY A 61 -0.65 -0.06 13.55
C GLY A 61 -2.01 -0.45 14.12
N ASP A 62 -2.74 0.51 14.72
CA ASP A 62 -4.08 0.30 15.26
C ASP A 62 -5.11 -0.10 14.17
N GLN A 63 -5.03 0.52 12.98
CA GLN A 63 -5.87 0.13 11.84
C GLN A 63 -5.63 -1.32 11.42
N LEU A 64 -4.36 -1.73 11.38
CA LEU A 64 -3.98 -3.11 11.01
C LEU A 64 -4.45 -4.10 12.08
N ASP A 65 -4.24 -3.81 13.36
CA ASP A 65 -4.72 -4.64 14.46
C ASP A 65 -6.23 -4.80 14.41
N ALA A 66 -6.98 -3.72 14.27
CA ALA A 66 -8.44 -3.75 14.18
C ALA A 66 -8.97 -4.64 13.05
N VAL A 67 -8.29 -4.67 11.89
CA VAL A 67 -8.67 -5.51 10.76
C VAL A 67 -8.29 -6.98 11.01
N PHE A 68 -7.05 -7.25 11.38
CA PHE A 68 -6.56 -8.61 11.54
C PHE A 68 -7.18 -9.37 12.72
N GLU A 69 -7.59 -8.66 13.76
CA GLU A 69 -8.22 -9.25 14.95
C GLU A 69 -9.69 -9.61 14.76
N ASP A 70 -10.38 -9.04 13.76
CA ASP A 70 -11.78 -9.30 13.46
C ASP A 70 -11.97 -10.08 12.15
N ILE A 71 -11.71 -9.44 11.00
CA ILE A 71 -11.83 -10.06 9.69
C ILE A 71 -10.44 -10.29 9.11
N TYR A 72 -9.86 -11.45 9.39
CA TYR A 72 -8.52 -11.79 8.90
C TYR A 72 -8.49 -11.81 7.37
N PRO A 73 -7.66 -10.95 6.71
CA PRO A 73 -7.60 -10.88 5.25
C PRO A 73 -6.90 -12.11 4.66
N GLU A 74 -7.51 -12.70 3.63
CA GLU A 74 -6.91 -13.81 2.87
C GLU A 74 -5.79 -13.34 1.93
N ALA A 75 -5.81 -12.05 1.57
CA ALA A 75 -4.79 -11.38 0.77
C ALA A 75 -4.61 -9.93 1.21
N VAL A 76 -3.40 -9.41 1.04
CA VAL A 76 -3.04 -8.03 1.36
C VAL A 76 -2.40 -7.38 0.14
N LYS A 77 -2.90 -6.20 -0.28
CA LYS A 77 -2.24 -5.36 -1.28
C LYS A 77 -1.63 -4.14 -0.57
N ILE A 78 -0.36 -3.89 -0.82
CA ILE A 78 0.34 -2.68 -0.36
C ILE A 78 0.54 -1.78 -1.58
N GLY A 79 0.09 -0.54 -1.47
CA GLY A 79 0.30 0.51 -2.48
C GLY A 79 1.22 1.61 -1.96
N MET A 80 0.80 2.88 -2.11
CA MET A 80 1.60 4.02 -1.69
C MET A 80 1.86 4.03 -0.18
N VAL A 81 3.14 4.01 0.19
CA VAL A 81 3.64 4.21 1.56
C VAL A 81 4.77 5.22 1.51
N SER A 82 4.63 6.36 2.19
CA SER A 82 5.48 7.54 2.00
C SER A 82 6.73 7.57 2.88
N SER A 83 6.76 6.89 4.02
CA SER A 83 7.85 6.95 4.99
C SER A 83 8.35 5.57 5.44
N LYS A 84 9.61 5.55 5.90
CA LYS A 84 10.24 4.33 6.43
C LYS A 84 9.56 3.83 7.70
N GLU A 85 9.04 4.74 8.52
CA GLU A 85 8.34 4.44 9.76
C GLU A 85 7.05 3.66 9.49
N LEU A 86 6.28 4.07 8.48
CA LEU A 86 5.07 3.36 8.05
C LEU A 86 5.42 1.99 7.44
N ILE A 87 6.48 1.92 6.61
CA ILE A 87 6.96 0.65 6.02
C ILE A 87 7.34 -0.34 7.13
N GLN A 88 8.04 0.12 8.16
CA GLN A 88 8.44 -0.70 9.30
C GLN A 88 7.22 -1.25 10.03
N VAL A 89 6.25 -0.40 10.38
CA VAL A 89 5.00 -0.84 11.06
C VAL A 89 4.25 -1.87 10.23
N ILE A 90 4.12 -1.65 8.92
CA ILE A 90 3.47 -2.62 8.03
C ILE A 90 4.21 -3.96 8.08
N GLY A 91 5.53 -3.95 7.92
CA GLY A 91 6.35 -5.17 7.95
C GLY A 91 6.24 -5.93 9.29
N GLU A 92 6.27 -5.22 10.40
CA GLU A 92 6.11 -5.79 11.75
C GLU A 92 4.74 -6.45 11.92
N LYS A 93 3.65 -5.74 11.54
CA LYS A 93 2.28 -6.26 11.68
C LYS A 93 2.02 -7.45 10.75
N LEU A 94 2.50 -7.41 9.50
CA LEU A 94 2.33 -8.54 8.57
C LEU A 94 3.08 -9.80 9.06
N ARG A 95 4.26 -9.65 9.66
CA ARG A 95 4.98 -10.77 10.28
C ARG A 95 4.24 -11.28 11.52
N PHE A 96 3.80 -10.38 12.40
CA PHE A 96 3.09 -10.73 13.63
C PHE A 96 1.83 -11.54 13.35
N TYR A 97 1.01 -11.09 12.41
CA TYR A 97 -0.22 -11.78 11.99
C TYR A 97 0.00 -12.90 10.98
N GLN A 98 1.23 -13.15 10.53
CA GLN A 98 1.55 -14.15 9.52
C GLN A 98 0.72 -13.98 8.23
N ALA A 99 0.60 -12.74 7.79
CA ALA A 99 -0.21 -12.38 6.61
C ALA A 99 0.23 -13.17 5.37
N LYS A 100 -0.75 -13.61 4.57
CA LYS A 100 -0.54 -14.42 3.38
C LYS A 100 -0.93 -13.65 2.12
N ASN A 101 -0.44 -14.13 0.98
CA ASN A 101 -0.79 -13.59 -0.34
C ASN A 101 -0.59 -12.06 -0.39
N VAL A 102 0.60 -11.62 0.03
CA VAL A 102 0.96 -10.19 0.05
C VAL A 102 1.42 -9.77 -1.34
N VAL A 103 0.76 -8.76 -1.88
CA VAL A 103 1.14 -8.11 -3.14
C VAL A 103 1.67 -6.72 -2.83
N VAL A 104 2.90 -6.43 -3.27
CA VAL A 104 3.52 -5.11 -3.08
C VAL A 104 3.61 -4.39 -4.42
N ASP A 105 2.88 -3.29 -4.51
CA ASP A 105 2.95 -2.32 -5.62
C ASP A 105 3.88 -1.19 -5.16
N PRO A 106 5.13 -1.13 -5.67
CA PRO A 106 6.16 -0.24 -5.13
C PRO A 106 6.00 1.19 -5.69
N VAL A 107 4.88 1.84 -5.38
CA VAL A 107 4.54 3.17 -5.88
C VAL A 107 5.57 4.20 -5.39
N MET A 108 6.45 4.67 -6.28
CA MET A 108 7.51 5.64 -5.97
C MET A 108 7.19 7.04 -6.46
N VAL A 109 6.47 7.14 -7.57
CA VAL A 109 6.14 8.40 -8.23
C VAL A 109 4.66 8.42 -8.57
N ALA A 110 3.98 9.53 -8.28
CA ALA A 110 2.60 9.72 -8.74
C ALA A 110 2.55 9.80 -10.26
N SER A 111 1.41 9.45 -10.86
CA SER A 111 1.18 9.62 -12.32
C SER A 111 1.37 11.06 -12.79
N SER A 112 1.29 12.03 -11.88
CA SER A 112 1.59 13.45 -12.11
C SER A 112 3.09 13.78 -12.09
N GLY A 113 3.99 12.81 -11.84
CA GLY A 113 5.43 13.01 -11.73
C GLY A 113 5.93 13.45 -10.36
N SER A 114 5.05 13.60 -9.36
CA SER A 114 5.45 13.97 -8.00
C SER A 114 6.06 12.76 -7.28
N SER A 115 7.24 12.94 -6.65
CA SER A 115 7.82 11.91 -5.78
C SER A 115 6.90 11.67 -4.57
N LEU A 116 6.48 10.45 -4.37
CA LEU A 116 5.61 10.04 -3.26
C LEU A 116 6.39 9.40 -2.11
N MET A 117 7.64 9.02 -2.36
CA MET A 117 8.48 8.33 -1.41
C MET A 117 9.56 9.27 -0.88
N LYS A 118 9.69 9.36 0.44
CA LYS A 118 10.75 10.10 1.10
C LYS A 118 12.07 9.30 1.06
N ASN A 119 13.19 9.97 1.34
CA ASN A 119 14.54 9.39 1.31
C ASN A 119 14.62 7.97 1.91
N ASN A 120 15.29 7.06 1.20
CA ASN A 120 15.51 5.66 1.57
C ASN A 120 14.25 4.78 1.65
N GLY A 121 13.10 5.23 1.19
CA GLY A 121 11.87 4.44 1.21
C GLY A 121 11.95 3.18 0.34
N ALA A 122 12.62 3.27 -0.83
CA ALA A 122 12.83 2.12 -1.71
C ALA A 122 13.68 1.02 -1.04
N GLU A 123 14.78 1.40 -0.37
CA GLU A 123 15.64 0.47 0.36
C GLU A 123 14.87 -0.21 1.51
N MET A 124 14.05 0.55 2.24
CA MET A 124 13.23 0.01 3.32
C MET A 124 12.15 -0.93 2.79
N MET A 125 11.54 -0.63 1.65
CA MET A 125 10.55 -1.50 1.01
C MET A 125 11.18 -2.83 0.59
N ILE A 126 12.36 -2.79 -0.04
CA ILE A 126 13.15 -3.99 -0.40
C ILE A 126 13.51 -4.81 0.83
N LYS A 127 13.90 -4.17 1.92
CA LYS A 127 14.33 -4.85 3.14
C LYS A 127 13.18 -5.43 3.95
N GLU A 128 12.10 -4.67 4.12
CA GLU A 128 11.04 -4.98 5.08
C GLU A 128 9.80 -5.64 4.45
N LEU A 129 9.43 -5.25 3.22
CA LEU A 129 8.18 -5.71 2.60
C LEU A 129 8.41 -6.77 1.52
N PHE A 130 9.44 -6.65 0.68
CA PHE A 130 9.67 -7.62 -0.40
C PHE A 130 9.87 -9.06 0.09
N PRO A 131 10.58 -9.32 1.23
CA PRO A 131 10.67 -10.68 1.75
C PRO A 131 9.34 -11.31 2.17
N LEU A 132 8.32 -10.48 2.41
CA LEU A 132 6.97 -10.92 2.77
C LEU A 132 6.05 -11.06 1.53
N ALA A 133 6.46 -10.49 0.41
CA ALA A 133 5.65 -10.44 -0.79
C ALA A 133 5.59 -11.78 -1.52
N SER A 134 4.38 -12.20 -1.89
CA SER A 134 4.16 -13.27 -2.85
C SER A 134 4.31 -12.78 -4.30
N LEU A 135 4.11 -11.48 -4.51
CA LEU A 135 4.21 -10.80 -5.81
C LEU A 135 4.59 -9.34 -5.60
N ILE A 136 5.45 -8.81 -6.47
CA ILE A 136 5.71 -7.39 -6.62
C ILE A 136 5.32 -6.94 -8.04
N THR A 137 4.75 -5.73 -8.17
CA THR A 137 4.18 -5.25 -9.44
C THR A 137 4.78 -3.90 -9.87
N PRO A 138 6.12 -3.79 -10.03
CA PRO A 138 6.73 -2.55 -10.47
C PRO A 138 6.40 -2.25 -11.93
N ASN A 139 6.15 -0.99 -12.26
CA ASN A 139 6.23 -0.50 -13.63
C ASN A 139 7.70 -0.41 -14.08
N ILE A 140 7.96 -0.12 -15.38
CA ILE A 140 9.32 -0.08 -15.93
C ILE A 140 10.22 0.91 -15.16
N PRO A 141 9.83 2.19 -14.94
CA PRO A 141 10.64 3.12 -14.15
C PRO A 141 10.94 2.64 -12.73
N GLU A 142 9.97 2.02 -12.07
CA GLU A 142 10.15 1.45 -10.72
C GLU A 142 11.09 0.25 -10.74
N ALA A 143 10.98 -0.61 -11.76
CA ALA A 143 11.87 -1.75 -11.93
C ALA A 143 13.32 -1.31 -12.18
N GLU A 144 13.55 -0.25 -12.95
CA GLU A 144 14.87 0.36 -13.16
C GLU A 144 15.47 0.89 -11.84
N ILE A 145 14.66 1.62 -11.05
CA ILE A 145 15.11 2.11 -9.73
C ILE A 145 15.45 0.95 -8.79
N LEU A 146 14.60 -0.07 -8.75
CA LEU A 146 14.77 -1.22 -7.86
C LEU A 146 15.95 -2.12 -8.23
N SER A 147 16.19 -2.31 -9.53
CA SER A 147 17.27 -3.17 -10.03
C SER A 147 18.61 -2.44 -10.20
N GLY A 148 18.59 -1.11 -10.31
CA GLY A 148 19.73 -0.30 -10.68
C GLY A 148 20.19 -0.52 -12.14
N CYS A 149 19.31 -1.10 -12.98
CA CYS A 149 19.58 -1.38 -14.39
C CYS A 149 18.58 -0.60 -15.26
N GLU A 150 19.06 -0.14 -16.43
CA GLU A 150 18.20 0.39 -17.50
C GLU A 150 17.54 -0.80 -18.24
N ILE A 151 16.22 -0.69 -18.48
CA ILE A 151 15.40 -1.74 -19.10
C ILE A 151 14.94 -1.30 -20.48
#